data_5649f1731ac07383669435ce6f92553b
#
_entry.id   5649f1731ac07383669435ce6f92553b
#
_cell.length_a   1.000
_cell.length_b   1.000
_cell.length_c   1.000
_cell.angle_alpha   90.00
_cell.angle_beta   90.00
_cell.angle_gamma   90.00
#
_symmetry.space_group_name_H-M   'P 1'
#
loop_
_entity.id
_entity.type
_entity.pdbx_description
1 polymer ?
#
loop_
_entity_poly.entity_id
_entity_poly.type
_entity_poly.pdbx_seq_one_letter_code
_entity_poly.pdbx_strand_id
1 'polypeptide(L)'
;MGVLDGITVLEVARVPPAEMPGMILADMGADVLKIETPGLEHSDDPDWDRRAAFAFVNRNKRSMALNMKAPEGQEIFRRLAAKADVIVEGFRPGVMKRLGADYETIRALNARIVYCSLSGFGQSGPAAEYPAHDLNYLSLAAVLGLIGERDRKPAIPLNLVADYAGASLHGALGIVLALFARERTGRGQHVDVSYLDTTISLLAATPNMRFFFSDGVAPKRGEGFLGGSYPYYAIYETRDNKLLTIACTEPWLWENFCKAINRPDLLKFARKPDQFVRAANAEEDGARREIEAIIKTRTRDEWYELLVKADVCVGKVYDPQEMVSDPQVNHRKMVVDVEHPKFGKVRQFGVAIKLSDTPGTVRTAAPVSGEHTEQVLSTLGLSREEIAGLRAKRVIE
;
A
#
# COMPACT_ATOMS: atom_id res chain seq x y z
N MET A 1 -11.85 21.60 4.05
CA MET A 1 -11.86 20.82 5.30
C MET A 1 -11.75 19.36 4.91
N GLY A 2 -10.78 18.64 5.47
CA GLY A 2 -10.63 17.20 5.26
C GLY A 2 -11.59 16.42 6.17
N VAL A 3 -11.91 15.18 5.82
CA VAL A 3 -12.83 14.35 6.62
C VAL A 3 -12.27 14.02 8.02
N LEU A 4 -10.94 14.07 8.19
CA LEU A 4 -10.24 13.80 9.45
C LEU A 4 -9.65 15.06 10.10
N ASP A 5 -10.08 16.27 9.70
CA ASP A 5 -9.65 17.50 10.36
C ASP A 5 -9.97 17.44 11.87
N GLY A 6 -8.98 17.79 12.70
CA GLY A 6 -9.07 17.72 14.16
C GLY A 6 -8.66 16.37 14.76
N ILE A 7 -8.39 15.35 13.96
CA ILE A 7 -7.83 14.08 14.44
C ILE A 7 -6.30 14.19 14.52
N THR A 8 -5.74 13.85 15.69
CA THR A 8 -4.30 13.82 15.94
C THR A 8 -3.76 12.39 15.98
N VAL A 9 -2.69 12.14 15.23
CA VAL A 9 -2.06 10.81 15.09
C VAL A 9 -0.60 10.88 15.51
N LEU A 10 -0.19 9.99 16.39
CA LEU A 10 1.23 9.71 16.65
C LEU A 10 1.64 8.46 15.88
N GLU A 11 2.62 8.61 15.01
CA GLU A 11 3.15 7.51 14.21
C GLU A 11 4.54 7.14 14.70
N VAL A 12 4.70 5.89 15.17
CA VAL A 12 5.95 5.33 15.66
C VAL A 12 6.34 4.17 14.78
N ALA A 13 6.76 4.47 13.56
CA ALA A 13 7.10 3.50 12.54
C ALA A 13 8.48 3.79 11.93
N ARG A 14 9.13 2.74 11.42
CA ARG A 14 10.47 2.83 10.81
C ARG A 14 10.51 2.27 9.39
N VAL A 15 9.44 1.65 8.96
CA VAL A 15 9.36 1.01 7.65
C VAL A 15 8.14 1.54 6.89
N PRO A 16 8.30 1.85 5.59
CA PRO A 16 7.26 2.49 4.80
C PRO A 16 5.88 1.83 4.86
N PRO A 17 5.75 0.48 4.93
CA PRO A 17 4.42 -0.14 5.05
C PRO A 17 3.65 0.25 6.31
N ALA A 18 4.33 0.46 7.45
CA ALA A 18 3.70 0.91 8.68
C ALA A 18 3.50 2.44 8.72
N GLU A 19 4.14 3.18 7.82
CA GLU A 19 4.01 4.64 7.66
C GLU A 19 2.88 5.04 6.70
N MET A 20 2.50 4.14 5.76
CA MET A 20 1.45 4.44 4.78
C MET A 20 0.06 4.67 5.39
N PRO A 21 -0.39 3.98 6.46
CA PRO A 21 -1.63 4.35 7.13
C PRO A 21 -1.65 5.81 7.58
N GLY A 22 -0.56 6.29 8.21
CA GLY A 22 -0.42 7.70 8.60
C GLY A 22 -0.48 8.65 7.41
N MET A 23 0.14 8.32 6.27
CA MET A 23 0.01 9.11 5.04
C MET A 23 -1.45 9.22 4.57
N ILE A 24 -2.18 8.10 4.56
CA ILE A 24 -3.59 8.10 4.13
C ILE A 24 -4.42 8.99 5.06
N LEU A 25 -4.22 8.90 6.37
CA LEU A 25 -4.93 9.73 7.34
C LEU A 25 -4.53 11.22 7.19
N ALA A 26 -3.24 11.50 6.97
CA ALA A 26 -2.75 12.86 6.73
C ALA A 26 -3.33 13.46 5.45
N ASP A 27 -3.38 12.70 4.35
CA ASP A 27 -4.00 13.14 3.11
C ASP A 27 -5.47 13.53 3.30
N MET A 28 -6.17 12.88 4.23
CA MET A 28 -7.57 13.12 4.56
C MET A 28 -7.79 14.21 5.64
N GLY A 29 -6.74 14.87 6.10
CA GLY A 29 -6.81 16.02 7.01
C GLY A 29 -6.28 15.80 8.40
N ALA A 30 -5.96 14.58 8.83
CA ALA A 30 -5.41 14.32 10.16
C ALA A 30 -4.04 15.03 10.36
N ASP A 31 -3.79 15.49 11.57
CA ASP A 31 -2.48 16.00 12.01
C ASP A 31 -1.62 14.81 12.46
N VAL A 32 -0.72 14.37 11.59
CA VAL A 32 0.13 13.22 11.85
C VAL A 32 1.52 13.68 12.26
N LEU A 33 1.92 13.33 13.48
CA LEU A 33 3.25 13.53 14.01
C LEU A 33 4.02 12.20 13.99
N LYS A 34 5.01 12.12 13.11
CA LYS A 34 5.96 11.00 13.06
C LYS A 34 7.01 11.17 14.16
N ILE A 35 7.17 10.14 15.00
CA ILE A 35 8.17 10.08 16.06
C ILE A 35 9.36 9.26 15.56
N GLU A 36 10.50 9.89 15.43
CA GLU A 36 11.72 9.31 14.88
C GLU A 36 12.81 9.21 15.96
N THR A 37 13.70 8.26 15.80
CA THR A 37 14.84 8.14 16.74
C THR A 37 15.94 9.11 16.31
N PRO A 38 16.47 9.98 17.21
CA PRO A 38 17.55 10.89 16.86
C PRO A 38 18.75 10.17 16.22
N GLY A 39 19.33 10.78 15.17
CA GLY A 39 20.52 10.30 14.50
C GLY A 39 20.38 9.06 13.63
N LEU A 40 19.18 8.49 13.48
CA LEU A 40 18.98 7.25 12.67
C LEU A 40 18.84 7.51 11.18
N GLU A 41 18.41 8.68 10.79
CA GLU A 41 18.13 9.04 9.39
C GLU A 41 19.23 9.90 8.75
N HIS A 42 20.37 10.06 9.41
CA HIS A 42 21.52 10.70 8.78
C HIS A 42 22.27 9.73 7.88
N SER A 43 22.56 10.19 6.68
CA SER A 43 23.38 9.50 5.69
C SER A 43 24.54 10.41 5.28
N ASP A 44 25.69 9.81 5.00
CA ASP A 44 26.83 10.53 4.38
C ASP A 44 26.55 10.91 2.90
N ASP A 45 25.38 10.54 2.36
CA ASP A 45 24.94 10.95 1.03
C ASP A 45 24.59 12.46 1.03
N PRO A 46 25.31 13.29 0.27
CA PRO A 46 25.06 14.74 0.23
C PRO A 46 23.67 15.10 -0.30
N ASP A 47 23.00 14.20 -1.03
CA ASP A 47 21.65 14.35 -1.55
C ASP A 47 20.57 13.74 -0.64
N TRP A 48 20.93 13.24 0.56
CA TRP A 48 20.01 12.52 1.43
C TRP A 48 18.75 13.32 1.75
N ASP A 49 18.90 14.54 2.24
CA ASP A 49 17.75 15.40 2.58
C ASP A 49 16.84 15.64 1.38
N ARG A 50 17.43 15.84 0.19
CA ARG A 50 16.66 16.01 -1.04
C ARG A 50 15.89 14.74 -1.40
N ARG A 51 16.52 13.58 -1.28
CA ARG A 51 15.83 12.29 -1.52
C ARG A 51 14.78 12.00 -0.46
N ALA A 52 15.02 12.36 0.80
CA ALA A 52 14.06 12.23 1.88
C ALA A 52 12.77 13.05 1.63
N ALA A 53 12.86 14.25 1.03
CA ALA A 53 11.70 15.03 0.62
C ALA A 53 10.79 14.31 -0.38
N PHE A 54 11.30 13.31 -1.12
CA PHE A 54 10.56 12.43 -2.01
C PHE A 54 10.04 11.15 -1.33
N ALA A 55 10.15 11.01 -0.02
CA ALA A 55 9.57 9.89 0.72
C ALA A 55 8.03 9.99 0.73
N PHE A 56 7.38 9.48 -0.31
CA PHE A 56 5.95 9.65 -0.58
C PHE A 56 5.05 9.31 0.61
N VAL A 57 5.41 8.31 1.39
CA VAL A 57 4.64 7.86 2.56
C VAL A 57 4.71 8.83 3.74
N ASN A 58 5.61 9.83 3.71
CA ASN A 58 5.79 10.80 4.80
C ASN A 58 5.27 12.21 4.46
N ARG A 59 4.64 12.38 3.29
CA ARG A 59 3.97 13.65 2.92
C ARG A 59 2.86 14.02 3.90
N ASN A 60 2.57 15.30 4.00
CA ASN A 60 1.54 15.86 4.90
C ASN A 60 1.77 15.58 6.40
N LYS A 61 2.91 15.02 6.79
CA LYS A 61 3.24 14.74 8.20
C LYS A 61 4.12 15.83 8.79
N ARG A 62 4.16 15.88 10.11
CA ARG A 62 5.18 16.55 10.91
C ARG A 62 6.16 15.51 11.43
N SER A 63 7.40 15.89 11.72
CA SER A 63 8.43 15.00 12.28
C SER A 63 8.97 15.56 13.59
N MET A 64 9.14 14.66 14.57
CA MET A 64 9.79 14.92 15.85
C MET A 64 10.85 13.84 16.10
N ALA A 65 12.09 14.25 16.32
CA ALA A 65 13.16 13.37 16.75
C ALA A 65 13.10 13.20 18.29
N LEU A 66 12.79 11.98 18.76
CA LEU A 66 12.59 11.67 20.19
C LEU A 66 13.16 10.30 20.56
N ASN A 67 14.09 10.29 21.48
CA ASN A 67 14.66 9.05 22.03
C ASN A 67 13.73 8.43 23.08
N MET A 68 12.83 7.57 22.66
CA MET A 68 11.90 6.85 23.55
C MET A 68 12.58 5.81 24.47
N LYS A 69 13.90 5.57 24.33
CA LYS A 69 14.63 4.74 25.31
C LYS A 69 15.00 5.53 26.56
N ALA A 70 15.10 6.85 26.48
CA ALA A 70 15.36 7.73 27.63
C ALA A 70 14.09 7.96 28.44
N PRO A 71 14.17 8.00 29.79
CA PRO A 71 13.00 8.26 30.65
C PRO A 71 12.27 9.57 30.31
N GLU A 72 13.01 10.65 30.03
CA GLU A 72 12.46 11.93 29.61
C GLU A 72 11.71 11.81 28.26
N GLY A 73 12.24 11.02 27.32
CA GLY A 73 11.59 10.76 26.02
C GLY A 73 10.29 9.98 26.18
N GLN A 74 10.27 8.98 27.07
CA GLN A 74 9.05 8.25 27.41
C GLN A 74 7.99 9.17 28.04
N GLU A 75 8.40 10.07 28.92
CA GLU A 75 7.47 11.02 29.54
C GLU A 75 6.88 11.99 28.52
N ILE A 76 7.70 12.54 27.63
CA ILE A 76 7.24 13.40 26.53
C ILE A 76 6.24 12.63 25.65
N PHE A 77 6.56 11.41 25.29
CA PHE A 77 5.65 10.57 24.49
C PHE A 77 4.31 10.35 25.19
N ARG A 78 4.30 10.01 26.48
CA ARG A 78 3.06 9.84 27.25
C ARG A 78 2.21 11.12 27.29
N ARG A 79 2.84 12.28 27.44
CA ARG A 79 2.14 13.58 27.39
C ARG A 79 1.51 13.87 26.03
N LEU A 80 2.16 13.47 24.93
CA LEU A 80 1.59 13.53 23.58
C LEU A 80 0.43 12.53 23.44
N ALA A 81 0.63 11.28 23.85
CA ALA A 81 -0.35 10.22 23.76
C ALA A 81 -1.64 10.47 24.58
N ALA A 82 -1.52 11.17 25.71
CA ALA A 82 -2.68 11.59 26.52
C ALA A 82 -3.65 12.51 25.75
N LYS A 83 -3.18 13.20 24.71
CA LYS A 83 -3.97 14.12 23.88
C LYS A 83 -4.24 13.61 22.47
N ALA A 84 -3.59 12.54 22.05
CA ALA A 84 -3.72 11.97 20.72
C ALA A 84 -5.03 11.20 20.57
N ASP A 85 -5.53 11.15 19.34
CA ASP A 85 -6.68 10.31 18.95
C ASP A 85 -6.25 8.92 18.52
N VAL A 86 -5.09 8.82 17.85
CA VAL A 86 -4.60 7.60 17.24
C VAL A 86 -3.11 7.45 17.53
N ILE A 87 -2.68 6.21 17.79
CA ILE A 87 -1.29 5.79 17.71
C ILE A 87 -1.19 4.72 16.64
N VAL A 88 -0.18 4.85 15.75
CA VAL A 88 0.19 3.84 14.76
C VAL A 88 1.62 3.40 15.06
N GLU A 89 1.84 2.09 15.22
CA GLU A 89 3.19 1.57 15.40
C GLU A 89 3.43 0.33 14.51
N GLY A 90 4.69 0.08 14.16
CA GLY A 90 5.09 -0.98 13.24
C GLY A 90 6.21 -1.87 13.79
N PHE A 91 6.28 -2.08 15.10
CA PHE A 91 7.31 -2.91 15.71
C PHE A 91 6.83 -4.35 15.96
N ARG A 92 7.79 -5.22 16.25
CA ARG A 92 7.47 -6.56 16.76
C ARG A 92 6.78 -6.46 18.12
N PRO A 93 5.90 -7.40 18.45
CA PRO A 93 5.27 -7.46 19.77
C PRO A 93 6.26 -7.31 20.93
N GLY A 94 5.86 -6.58 21.97
CA GLY A 94 6.68 -6.33 23.15
C GLY A 94 7.68 -5.16 23.04
N VAL A 95 7.95 -4.62 21.84
CA VAL A 95 8.85 -3.45 21.72
C VAL A 95 8.24 -2.23 22.38
N MET A 96 7.01 -1.86 22.05
CA MET A 96 6.31 -0.71 22.62
C MET A 96 6.12 -0.85 24.14
N LYS A 97 5.96 -2.07 24.64
CA LYS A 97 5.93 -2.34 26.10
C LYS A 97 7.24 -1.98 26.77
N ARG A 98 8.40 -2.37 26.19
CA ARG A 98 9.72 -1.97 26.73
C ARG A 98 9.96 -0.47 26.67
N LEU A 99 9.29 0.24 25.77
CA LEU A 99 9.33 1.70 25.67
C LEU A 99 8.30 2.40 26.56
N GLY A 100 7.49 1.65 27.34
CA GLY A 100 6.44 2.21 28.21
C GLY A 100 5.33 2.90 27.44
N ALA A 101 5.04 2.44 26.23
CA ALA A 101 4.13 3.04 25.28
C ALA A 101 3.19 2.03 24.60
N ASP A 102 3.01 0.83 25.17
CA ASP A 102 2.07 -0.19 24.71
C ASP A 102 0.61 0.22 24.95
N TYR A 103 -0.30 -0.49 24.28
CA TYR A 103 -1.73 -0.18 24.33
C TYR A 103 -2.28 -0.05 25.76
N GLU A 104 -1.99 -1.00 26.66
CA GLU A 104 -2.54 -1.00 28.01
C GLU A 104 -2.01 0.20 28.83
N THR A 105 -0.74 0.54 28.68
CA THR A 105 -0.12 1.72 29.29
C THR A 105 -0.79 3.01 28.82
N ILE A 106 -0.97 3.16 27.51
CA ILE A 106 -1.55 4.38 26.93
C ILE A 106 -3.06 4.47 27.18
N ARG A 107 -3.78 3.35 27.11
CA ARG A 107 -5.22 3.30 27.42
C ARG A 107 -5.53 3.75 28.85
N ALA A 108 -4.64 3.47 29.80
CA ALA A 108 -4.79 3.93 31.19
C ALA A 108 -4.70 5.47 31.30
N LEU A 109 -3.96 6.12 30.40
CA LEU A 109 -3.83 7.59 30.31
C LEU A 109 -4.94 8.22 29.46
N ASN A 110 -5.36 7.54 28.40
CA ASN A 110 -6.32 8.02 27.43
C ASN A 110 -7.26 6.88 26.97
N ALA A 111 -8.40 6.77 27.64
CA ALA A 111 -9.39 5.71 27.33
C ALA A 111 -10.05 5.84 25.95
N ARG A 112 -9.82 6.98 25.26
CA ARG A 112 -10.34 7.22 23.90
C ARG A 112 -9.34 6.87 22.80
N ILE A 113 -8.12 6.45 23.15
CA ILE A 113 -7.07 6.18 22.16
C ILE A 113 -7.45 5.01 21.24
N VAL A 114 -7.31 5.23 19.94
CA VAL A 114 -7.27 4.17 18.93
C VAL A 114 -5.81 3.80 18.74
N TYR A 115 -5.45 2.57 19.03
CA TYR A 115 -4.06 2.11 18.99
C TYR A 115 -3.91 1.04 17.91
N CYS A 116 -3.21 1.34 16.82
CA CYS A 116 -3.01 0.43 15.70
C CYS A 116 -1.59 -0.13 15.70
N SER A 117 -1.49 -1.45 15.86
CA SER A 117 -0.24 -2.20 15.72
C SER A 117 -0.22 -2.94 14.39
N LEU A 118 0.76 -2.64 13.53
CA LEU A 118 1.03 -3.40 12.31
C LEU A 118 2.23 -4.33 12.57
N SER A 119 2.01 -5.63 12.55
CA SER A 119 3.08 -6.60 12.80
C SER A 119 3.01 -7.79 11.86
N GLY A 120 4.13 -8.50 11.68
CA GLY A 120 4.24 -9.58 10.70
C GLY A 120 3.17 -10.65 10.84
N PHE A 121 2.94 -11.09 12.07
CA PHE A 121 2.10 -12.25 12.38
C PHE A 121 1.01 -11.94 13.42
N GLY A 122 0.72 -10.66 13.68
CA GLY A 122 -0.19 -10.24 14.74
C GLY A 122 0.48 -10.17 16.11
N GLN A 123 -0.29 -9.72 17.11
CA GLN A 123 0.22 -9.51 18.47
C GLN A 123 0.31 -10.79 19.30
N SER A 124 -0.17 -11.92 18.78
CA SER A 124 -0.18 -13.20 19.48
C SER A 124 0.06 -14.37 18.52
N GLY A 125 0.26 -15.56 19.08
CA GLY A 125 0.46 -16.78 18.30
C GLY A 125 1.92 -17.22 18.21
N PRO A 126 2.18 -18.42 17.65
CA PRO A 126 3.51 -19.05 17.69
C PRO A 126 4.59 -18.32 16.88
N ALA A 127 4.19 -17.50 15.90
CA ALA A 127 5.10 -16.76 15.02
C ALA A 127 5.19 -15.26 15.34
N ALA A 128 4.50 -14.76 16.37
CA ALA A 128 4.37 -13.33 16.66
C ALA A 128 5.72 -12.58 16.72
N GLU A 129 6.77 -13.22 17.21
CA GLU A 129 8.11 -12.64 17.35
C GLU A 129 9.06 -12.93 16.17
N TYR A 130 8.61 -13.69 15.14
CA TYR A 130 9.49 -14.07 14.03
C TYR A 130 9.83 -12.85 13.15
N PRO A 131 11.08 -12.77 12.67
CA PRO A 131 11.46 -11.79 11.67
C PRO A 131 10.88 -12.16 10.31
N ALA A 132 10.27 -11.21 9.62
CA ALA A 132 9.75 -11.44 8.26
C ALA A 132 9.56 -10.12 7.52
N HIS A 133 9.45 -10.21 6.19
CA HIS A 133 9.11 -9.16 5.26
C HIS A 133 8.03 -9.65 4.27
N ASP A 134 7.56 -8.81 3.37
CA ASP A 134 6.51 -9.07 2.38
C ASP A 134 6.61 -10.48 1.77
N LEU A 135 7.77 -10.84 1.23
CA LEU A 135 7.99 -12.14 0.58
C LEU A 135 7.67 -13.34 1.49
N ASN A 136 7.95 -13.21 2.79
CA ASN A 136 7.68 -14.27 3.76
C ASN A 136 6.19 -14.39 4.04
N TYR A 137 5.47 -13.26 4.20
CA TYR A 137 4.02 -13.25 4.41
C TYR A 137 3.30 -13.80 3.18
N LEU A 138 3.69 -13.39 1.96
CA LEU A 138 3.17 -13.92 0.71
C LEU A 138 3.36 -15.44 0.59
N SER A 139 4.52 -15.94 1.03
CA SER A 139 4.84 -17.36 0.98
C SER A 139 3.95 -18.17 1.90
N LEU A 140 3.81 -17.73 3.17
CA LEU A 140 3.02 -18.42 4.18
C LEU A 140 1.51 -18.30 3.93
N ALA A 141 1.06 -17.21 3.32
CA ALA A 141 -0.33 -17.01 2.89
C ALA A 141 -0.71 -17.83 1.64
N ALA A 142 0.20 -18.61 1.07
CA ALA A 142 0.04 -19.32 -0.20
C ALA A 142 -0.12 -18.41 -1.43
N VAL A 143 -0.13 -17.08 -1.28
CA VAL A 143 -0.32 -16.11 -2.38
C VAL A 143 0.83 -16.14 -3.36
N LEU A 144 2.09 -16.16 -2.87
CA LEU A 144 3.27 -16.18 -3.74
C LEU A 144 3.25 -17.39 -4.67
N GLY A 145 2.82 -18.55 -4.16
CA GLY A 145 2.73 -19.79 -4.92
C GLY A 145 1.78 -19.72 -6.12
N LEU A 146 0.86 -18.76 -6.13
CA LEU A 146 -0.15 -18.57 -7.18
C LEU A 146 0.24 -17.51 -8.22
N ILE A 147 1.25 -16.68 -7.96
CA ILE A 147 1.65 -15.57 -8.84
C ILE A 147 2.74 -16.02 -9.82
N GLY A 148 2.50 -15.80 -11.11
CA GLY A 148 3.45 -16.07 -12.19
C GLY A 148 3.01 -17.15 -13.16
N GLU A 149 3.89 -17.49 -14.11
CA GLU A 149 3.67 -18.49 -15.15
C GLU A 149 3.70 -19.93 -14.59
N ARG A 150 2.93 -20.84 -15.21
CA ARG A 150 2.74 -22.22 -14.76
C ARG A 150 4.04 -22.98 -14.52
N ASP A 151 4.96 -22.95 -15.47
CA ASP A 151 6.17 -23.79 -15.47
C ASP A 151 7.43 -23.02 -15.02
N ARG A 152 7.24 -21.88 -14.36
CA ARG A 152 8.31 -21.02 -13.84
C ARG A 152 8.27 -20.96 -12.32
N LYS A 153 9.33 -20.42 -11.71
CA LYS A 153 9.29 -20.02 -10.29
C LYS A 153 8.22 -18.93 -10.10
N PRO A 154 7.65 -18.80 -8.90
CA PRO A 154 6.78 -17.66 -8.59
C PRO A 154 7.43 -16.32 -8.94
N ALA A 155 6.65 -15.39 -9.45
CA ALA A 155 7.10 -14.01 -9.65
C ALA A 155 6.94 -13.22 -8.35
N ILE A 156 7.97 -12.48 -7.96
CA ILE A 156 7.92 -11.59 -6.79
C ILE A 156 7.22 -10.29 -7.21
N PRO A 157 6.04 -9.95 -6.64
CA PRO A 157 5.24 -8.79 -7.04
C PRO A 157 5.69 -7.49 -6.35
N LEU A 158 7.00 -7.29 -6.14
CA LEU A 158 7.55 -6.29 -5.24
C LEU A 158 6.99 -6.50 -3.81
N ASN A 159 6.83 -5.43 -3.04
CA ASN A 159 6.15 -5.47 -1.73
C ASN A 159 4.76 -4.82 -1.78
N LEU A 160 4.09 -4.92 -2.93
CA LEU A 160 2.80 -4.25 -3.13
C LEU A 160 1.63 -5.01 -2.50
N VAL A 161 1.74 -6.32 -2.35
CA VAL A 161 0.61 -7.18 -1.97
C VAL A 161 0.49 -7.31 -0.45
N ALA A 162 1.47 -7.91 0.25
CA ALA A 162 1.35 -8.11 1.70
C ALA A 162 1.55 -6.80 2.47
N ASP A 163 2.59 -6.03 2.14
CA ASP A 163 2.92 -4.81 2.84
C ASP A 163 1.86 -3.73 2.63
N TYR A 164 1.57 -3.37 1.37
CA TYR A 164 0.72 -2.22 1.08
C TYR A 164 -0.75 -2.58 0.90
N ALA A 165 -1.12 -3.42 -0.04
CA ALA A 165 -2.52 -3.80 -0.27
C ALA A 165 -3.10 -4.59 0.91
N GLY A 166 -2.30 -5.45 1.51
CA GLY A 166 -2.63 -6.17 2.74
C GLY A 166 -2.64 -5.23 3.95
N ALA A 167 -1.50 -5.09 4.61
CA ALA A 167 -1.47 -4.50 5.95
C ALA A 167 -1.69 -3.00 5.97
N SER A 168 -1.06 -2.21 5.08
CA SER A 168 -1.18 -0.74 5.17
C SER A 168 -2.60 -0.24 4.95
N LEU A 169 -3.30 -0.75 3.93
CA LEU A 169 -4.70 -0.36 3.67
C LEU A 169 -5.64 -0.86 4.78
N HIS A 170 -5.44 -2.08 5.29
CA HIS A 170 -6.23 -2.58 6.41
C HIS A 170 -5.93 -1.81 7.71
N GLY A 171 -4.70 -1.36 7.92
CA GLY A 171 -4.33 -0.49 9.03
C GLY A 171 -5.11 0.83 9.00
N ALA A 172 -5.10 1.52 7.86
CA ALA A 172 -5.88 2.75 7.68
C ALA A 172 -7.39 2.51 7.85
N LEU A 173 -7.92 1.45 7.25
CA LEU A 173 -9.33 1.06 7.39
C LEU A 173 -9.68 0.73 8.85
N GLY A 174 -8.85 -0.06 9.54
CA GLY A 174 -9.04 -0.44 10.92
C GLY A 174 -9.07 0.77 11.86
N ILE A 175 -8.19 1.74 11.64
CA ILE A 175 -8.18 3.00 12.39
C ILE A 175 -9.49 3.76 12.18
N VAL A 176 -9.95 3.94 10.92
CA VAL A 176 -11.19 4.65 10.62
C VAL A 176 -12.40 3.95 11.23
N LEU A 177 -12.47 2.62 11.15
CA LEU A 177 -13.52 1.83 11.80
C LEU A 177 -13.51 1.99 13.33
N ALA A 178 -12.33 2.02 13.94
CA ALA A 178 -12.18 2.22 15.39
C ALA A 178 -12.56 3.64 15.82
N LEU A 179 -12.21 4.66 15.02
CA LEU A 179 -12.67 6.05 15.23
C LEU A 179 -14.19 6.15 15.12
N PHE A 180 -14.78 5.53 14.10
CA PHE A 180 -16.23 5.50 13.93
C PHE A 180 -16.96 4.78 15.07
N ALA A 181 -16.40 3.67 15.57
CA ALA A 181 -16.92 2.97 16.74
C ALA A 181 -16.81 3.87 18.01
N ARG A 182 -15.73 4.62 18.16
CA ARG A 182 -15.48 5.54 19.27
C ARG A 182 -16.55 6.63 19.39
N GLU A 183 -17.06 7.14 18.26
CA GLU A 183 -18.16 8.14 18.28
C GLU A 183 -19.43 7.61 18.96
N ARG A 184 -19.66 6.31 18.93
CA ARG A 184 -20.82 5.66 19.55
C ARG A 184 -20.54 5.19 20.98
N THR A 185 -19.34 4.68 21.22
CA THR A 185 -18.97 4.02 22.49
C THR A 185 -18.31 4.96 23.49
N GLY A 186 -17.80 6.10 23.03
CA GLY A 186 -16.97 7.03 23.81
C GLY A 186 -15.56 6.48 24.11
N ARG A 187 -15.21 5.28 23.67
CA ARG A 187 -13.94 4.61 23.99
C ARG A 187 -13.18 4.21 22.74
N GLY A 188 -11.85 4.36 22.78
CA GLY A 188 -10.96 3.80 21.78
C GLY A 188 -10.76 2.29 21.94
N GLN A 189 -9.94 1.70 21.08
CA GLN A 189 -9.63 0.27 21.09
C GLN A 189 -8.30 -0.04 20.43
N HIS A 190 -7.79 -1.25 20.67
CA HIS A 190 -6.63 -1.79 19.95
C HIS A 190 -7.06 -2.32 18.59
N VAL A 191 -6.32 -1.99 17.56
CA VAL A 191 -6.44 -2.48 16.18
C VAL A 191 -5.18 -3.31 15.90
N ASP A 192 -5.30 -4.61 15.95
CA ASP A 192 -4.21 -5.56 15.63
C ASP A 192 -4.28 -5.91 14.15
N VAL A 193 -3.25 -5.55 13.38
CA VAL A 193 -3.15 -5.80 11.94
C VAL A 193 -1.94 -6.65 11.66
N SER A 194 -2.19 -7.89 11.26
CA SER A 194 -1.16 -8.84 10.85
C SER A 194 -0.95 -8.78 9.33
N TYR A 195 0.29 -8.64 8.89
CA TYR A 195 0.63 -8.73 7.46
C TYR A 195 0.21 -10.08 6.86
N LEU A 196 0.40 -11.17 7.61
CA LEU A 196 -0.03 -12.51 7.18
C LEU A 196 -1.55 -12.60 7.04
N ASP A 197 -2.30 -12.19 8.07
CA ASP A 197 -3.76 -12.35 8.09
C ASP A 197 -4.43 -11.53 6.98
N THR A 198 -3.98 -10.29 6.80
CA THR A 198 -4.49 -9.41 5.75
C THR A 198 -4.17 -9.95 4.37
N THR A 199 -2.99 -10.55 4.18
CA THR A 199 -2.62 -11.22 2.91
C THR A 199 -3.52 -12.44 2.65
N ILE A 200 -3.79 -13.25 3.66
CA ILE A 200 -4.74 -14.39 3.55
C ILE A 200 -6.14 -13.89 3.20
N SER A 201 -6.59 -12.78 3.81
CA SER A 201 -7.93 -12.22 3.55
C SER A 201 -8.13 -11.82 2.08
N LEU A 202 -7.07 -11.39 1.38
CA LEU A 202 -7.13 -11.07 -0.04
C LEU A 202 -7.44 -12.29 -0.93
N LEU A 203 -7.17 -13.50 -0.46
CA LEU A 203 -7.53 -14.73 -1.18
C LEU A 203 -9.05 -14.91 -1.31
N ALA A 204 -9.86 -14.26 -0.46
CA ALA A 204 -11.31 -14.27 -0.58
C ALA A 204 -11.79 -13.70 -1.93
N ALA A 205 -11.00 -12.82 -2.57
CA ALA A 205 -11.29 -12.26 -3.88
C ALA A 205 -10.93 -13.21 -5.05
N THR A 206 -10.18 -14.29 -4.77
CA THR A 206 -9.76 -15.24 -5.82
C THR A 206 -10.80 -16.34 -6.02
N PRO A 207 -11.42 -16.45 -7.21
CA PRO A 207 -12.48 -17.43 -7.46
C PRO A 207 -12.07 -18.87 -7.19
N ASN A 208 -10.79 -19.20 -7.43
CA ASN A 208 -10.26 -20.56 -7.30
C ASN A 208 -10.25 -21.04 -5.85
N MET A 209 -10.15 -20.15 -4.86
CA MET A 209 -10.18 -20.53 -3.44
C MET A 209 -11.53 -21.09 -3.01
N ARG A 210 -12.64 -20.67 -3.66
CA ARG A 210 -13.95 -21.27 -3.43
C ARG A 210 -13.94 -22.75 -3.73
N PHE A 211 -13.36 -23.17 -4.86
CA PHE A 211 -13.28 -24.57 -5.25
C PHE A 211 -12.32 -25.38 -4.37
N PHE A 212 -11.30 -24.75 -3.82
CA PHE A 212 -10.45 -25.39 -2.83
C PHE A 212 -11.23 -25.75 -1.55
N PHE A 213 -12.04 -24.84 -1.06
CA PHE A 213 -12.84 -25.08 0.15
C PHE A 213 -14.06 -25.96 -0.09
N SER A 214 -14.71 -25.91 -1.28
CA SER A 214 -15.90 -26.73 -1.56
C SER A 214 -15.56 -28.14 -2.02
N ASP A 215 -14.56 -28.29 -2.87
CA ASP A 215 -14.31 -29.51 -3.63
C ASP A 215 -12.90 -30.09 -3.42
N GLY A 216 -12.07 -29.46 -2.59
CA GLY A 216 -10.67 -29.87 -2.36
C GLY A 216 -9.72 -29.61 -3.53
N VAL A 217 -10.14 -28.86 -4.55
CA VAL A 217 -9.34 -28.59 -5.76
C VAL A 217 -8.40 -27.43 -5.48
N ALA A 218 -7.14 -27.73 -5.16
CA ALA A 218 -6.12 -26.72 -4.87
C ALA A 218 -5.77 -25.90 -6.12
N PRO A 219 -5.85 -24.56 -6.06
CA PRO A 219 -5.41 -23.71 -7.17
C PRO A 219 -3.89 -23.84 -7.39
N LYS A 220 -3.47 -23.73 -8.64
CA LYS A 220 -2.06 -23.76 -9.02
C LYS A 220 -1.70 -22.51 -9.83
N ARG A 221 -0.41 -22.17 -9.79
CA ARG A 221 0.14 -21.02 -10.50
C ARG A 221 -0.08 -21.12 -12.01
N GLY A 222 -0.53 -20.02 -12.62
CA GLY A 222 -0.81 -19.96 -14.04
C GLY A 222 -2.02 -20.79 -14.49
N GLU A 223 -2.81 -21.35 -13.56
CA GLU A 223 -4.07 -22.00 -13.83
C GLU A 223 -5.26 -21.11 -13.51
N GLY A 224 -6.44 -21.49 -13.96
CA GLY A 224 -7.64 -20.68 -13.81
C GLY A 224 -7.69 -19.48 -14.76
N PHE A 225 -8.88 -18.92 -14.92
CA PHE A 225 -9.16 -17.92 -15.96
C PHE A 225 -8.45 -16.57 -15.77
N LEU A 226 -7.96 -16.25 -14.56
CA LEU A 226 -7.15 -15.06 -14.27
C LEU A 226 -5.65 -15.35 -14.20
N GLY A 227 -5.24 -16.60 -14.43
CA GLY A 227 -3.85 -17.04 -14.29
C GLY A 227 -2.94 -16.72 -15.48
N GLY A 228 -3.46 -16.08 -16.53
CA GLY A 228 -2.69 -15.72 -17.73
C GLY A 228 -2.47 -16.85 -18.75
N SER A 229 -3.08 -18.03 -18.55
CA SER A 229 -2.94 -19.17 -19.45
C SER A 229 -3.86 -19.11 -20.68
N TYR A 230 -5.01 -18.44 -20.55
CA TYR A 230 -6.04 -18.43 -21.60
C TYR A 230 -5.86 -17.27 -22.58
N PRO A 231 -6.23 -17.47 -23.89
CA PRO A 231 -6.03 -16.45 -24.90
C PRO A 231 -6.79 -15.14 -24.63
N TYR A 232 -7.91 -15.20 -23.94
CA TYR A 232 -8.72 -14.03 -23.59
C TYR A 232 -8.22 -13.27 -22.34
N TYR A 233 -7.25 -13.83 -21.59
CA TYR A 233 -6.66 -13.19 -20.41
C TYR A 233 -5.14 -13.42 -20.39
N ALA A 234 -4.41 -12.61 -21.12
CA ALA A 234 -2.97 -12.80 -21.32
C ALA A 234 -2.26 -11.49 -21.65
N ILE A 235 -0.92 -11.56 -21.57
CA ILE A 235 0.00 -10.50 -22.00
C ILE A 235 0.59 -10.94 -23.34
N TYR A 236 0.61 -10.03 -24.31
CA TYR A 236 1.12 -10.26 -25.65
C TYR A 236 2.20 -9.24 -26.00
N GLU A 237 3.23 -9.69 -26.74
CA GLU A 237 4.28 -8.84 -27.25
C GLU A 237 3.90 -8.26 -28.61
N THR A 238 4.15 -6.96 -28.82
CA THR A 238 3.86 -6.23 -30.04
C THR A 238 5.09 -6.09 -30.93
N ARG A 239 4.93 -5.61 -32.18
CA ARG A 239 6.02 -5.44 -33.14
C ARG A 239 7.18 -4.57 -32.64
N ASP A 240 6.90 -3.61 -31.79
CA ASP A 240 7.87 -2.68 -31.18
C ASP A 240 8.44 -3.19 -29.86
N ASN A 241 8.34 -4.49 -29.57
CA ASN A 241 8.80 -5.18 -28.36
C ASN A 241 8.20 -4.60 -27.06
N LYS A 242 7.05 -3.95 -27.15
CA LYS A 242 6.25 -3.52 -26.00
C LYS A 242 5.20 -4.57 -25.67
N LEU A 243 4.58 -4.45 -24.50
CA LEU A 243 3.60 -5.42 -24.02
C LEU A 243 2.19 -4.82 -24.00
N LEU A 244 1.22 -5.64 -24.40
CA LEU A 244 -0.20 -5.35 -24.44
C LEU A 244 -0.95 -6.40 -23.62
N THR A 245 -1.91 -6.01 -22.79
CA THR A 245 -2.78 -6.94 -22.08
C THR A 245 -4.12 -7.07 -22.80
N ILE A 246 -4.63 -8.31 -22.87
CA ILE A 246 -6.02 -8.62 -23.25
C ILE A 246 -6.67 -9.25 -22.03
N ALA A 247 -7.82 -8.73 -21.60
CA ALA A 247 -8.53 -9.17 -20.40
C ALA A 247 -10.05 -9.34 -20.66
N CYS A 248 -10.41 -10.07 -21.72
CA CYS A 248 -11.76 -10.26 -22.23
C CYS A 248 -12.43 -11.48 -21.60
N THR A 249 -12.67 -11.43 -20.29
CA THR A 249 -13.30 -12.54 -19.54
C THR A 249 -14.80 -12.69 -19.82
N GLU A 250 -15.48 -11.65 -20.26
CA GLU A 250 -16.87 -11.66 -20.69
C GLU A 250 -16.99 -12.09 -22.15
N PRO A 251 -17.99 -12.92 -22.50
CA PRO A 251 -18.12 -13.44 -23.86
C PRO A 251 -18.23 -12.38 -24.95
N TRP A 252 -18.91 -11.25 -24.68
CA TRP A 252 -19.06 -10.16 -25.65
C TRP A 252 -17.76 -9.39 -25.88
N LEU A 253 -16.94 -9.20 -24.85
CA LEU A 253 -15.61 -8.57 -24.99
C LEU A 253 -14.65 -9.44 -25.80
N TRP A 254 -14.73 -10.77 -25.60
CA TRP A 254 -13.97 -11.72 -26.43
C TRP A 254 -14.45 -11.73 -27.87
N GLU A 255 -15.76 -11.66 -28.10
CA GLU A 255 -16.34 -11.53 -29.43
C GLU A 255 -15.87 -10.25 -30.13
N ASN A 256 -15.86 -9.12 -29.45
CA ASN A 256 -15.34 -7.86 -29.96
C ASN A 256 -13.87 -7.98 -30.35
N PHE A 257 -13.06 -8.60 -29.51
CA PHE A 257 -11.65 -8.86 -29.80
C PHE A 257 -11.48 -9.72 -31.03
N CYS A 258 -12.17 -10.88 -31.14
CA CYS A 258 -12.09 -11.76 -32.27
C CYS A 258 -12.50 -11.07 -33.61
N LYS A 259 -13.54 -10.21 -33.55
CA LYS A 259 -13.95 -9.39 -34.71
C LYS A 259 -12.87 -8.37 -35.07
N ALA A 260 -12.30 -7.69 -34.11
CA ALA A 260 -11.29 -6.63 -34.31
C ALA A 260 -10.01 -7.19 -34.98
N ILE A 261 -9.62 -8.41 -34.63
CA ILE A 261 -8.46 -9.08 -35.25
C ILE A 261 -8.81 -9.94 -36.45
N ASN A 262 -10.09 -9.91 -36.91
CA ASN A 262 -10.63 -10.69 -38.01
C ASN A 262 -10.43 -12.23 -37.88
N ARG A 263 -10.70 -12.76 -36.67
CA ARG A 263 -10.55 -14.19 -36.35
C ARG A 263 -11.80 -14.73 -35.63
N PRO A 264 -12.95 -14.84 -36.33
CA PRO A 264 -14.19 -15.36 -35.76
C PRO A 264 -14.09 -16.84 -35.34
N ASP A 265 -13.15 -17.61 -35.91
CA ASP A 265 -12.87 -18.99 -35.51
C ASP A 265 -12.38 -19.13 -34.07
N LEU A 266 -11.82 -18.08 -33.48
CA LEU A 266 -11.38 -18.03 -32.10
C LEU A 266 -12.52 -17.85 -31.07
N LEU A 267 -13.75 -17.56 -31.48
CA LEU A 267 -14.91 -17.43 -30.61
C LEU A 267 -15.14 -18.66 -29.71
N LYS A 268 -14.80 -19.84 -30.18
CA LYS A 268 -14.90 -21.11 -29.45
C LYS A 268 -14.04 -21.13 -28.17
N PHE A 269 -13.06 -20.24 -28.05
CA PHE A 269 -12.17 -20.12 -26.89
C PHE A 269 -12.64 -19.07 -25.87
N ALA A 270 -13.88 -18.58 -25.96
CA ALA A 270 -14.49 -17.79 -24.90
C ALA A 270 -14.46 -18.51 -23.55
N ARG A 271 -14.44 -17.75 -22.45
CA ARG A 271 -14.40 -18.30 -21.09
C ARG A 271 -15.52 -19.33 -20.85
N LYS A 272 -15.13 -20.47 -20.24
CA LYS A 272 -16.05 -21.56 -19.86
C LYS A 272 -15.97 -21.82 -18.34
N PRO A 273 -17.02 -22.40 -17.73
CA PRO A 273 -17.04 -22.66 -16.29
C PRO A 273 -15.92 -23.56 -15.78
N ASP A 274 -15.49 -24.55 -16.54
CA ASP A 274 -14.42 -25.49 -16.16
C ASP A 274 -13.03 -24.81 -16.06
N GLN A 275 -12.86 -23.66 -16.69
CA GLN A 275 -11.60 -22.90 -16.70
C GLN A 275 -11.30 -22.19 -15.39
N PHE A 276 -12.20 -22.24 -14.38
CA PHE A 276 -11.89 -21.71 -13.05
C PHE A 276 -10.80 -22.49 -12.34
N VAL A 277 -10.67 -23.79 -12.61
CA VAL A 277 -9.83 -24.71 -11.81
C VAL A 277 -8.86 -25.54 -12.65
N ARG A 278 -8.78 -25.33 -13.95
CA ARG A 278 -7.87 -26.07 -14.85
C ARG A 278 -6.88 -25.16 -15.55
N ALA A 279 -5.83 -25.76 -16.06
CA ALA A 279 -4.91 -25.12 -17.01
C ALA A 279 -5.55 -25.02 -18.40
N ALA A 280 -5.01 -24.14 -19.24
CA ALA A 280 -5.27 -24.16 -20.69
C ALA A 280 -4.82 -25.49 -21.29
N ASN A 281 -5.61 -25.98 -22.25
CA ASN A 281 -5.29 -27.16 -23.04
C ASN A 281 -4.47 -26.80 -24.28
N ALA A 282 -4.05 -27.82 -25.05
CA ALA A 282 -3.20 -27.64 -26.21
C ALA A 282 -3.83 -26.77 -27.32
N GLU A 283 -5.18 -26.79 -27.48
CA GLU A 283 -5.86 -25.94 -28.47
C GLU A 283 -5.89 -24.47 -28.01
N GLU A 284 -6.15 -24.24 -26.72
CA GLU A 284 -6.11 -22.91 -26.12
C GLU A 284 -4.70 -22.30 -26.12
N ASP A 285 -3.68 -23.11 -25.85
CA ASP A 285 -2.27 -22.73 -26.01
C ASP A 285 -1.91 -22.46 -27.49
N GLY A 286 -2.49 -23.21 -28.43
CA GLY A 286 -2.38 -22.97 -29.86
C GLY A 286 -2.96 -21.62 -30.28
N ALA A 287 -4.20 -21.37 -29.87
CA ALA A 287 -4.88 -20.08 -30.10
C ALA A 287 -4.09 -18.89 -29.53
N ARG A 288 -3.51 -19.04 -28.36
CA ARG A 288 -2.66 -17.99 -27.75
C ARG A 288 -1.44 -17.68 -28.60
N ARG A 289 -0.75 -18.72 -29.16
CA ARG A 289 0.39 -18.51 -30.07
C ARG A 289 -0.02 -17.84 -31.39
N GLU A 290 -1.18 -18.17 -31.93
CA GLU A 290 -1.71 -17.52 -33.13
C GLU A 290 -2.02 -16.05 -32.88
N ILE A 291 -2.63 -15.72 -31.76
CA ILE A 291 -2.89 -14.33 -31.36
C ILE A 291 -1.57 -13.58 -31.15
N GLU A 292 -0.58 -14.19 -30.53
CA GLU A 292 0.76 -13.60 -30.38
C GLU A 292 1.35 -13.20 -31.74
N ALA A 293 1.25 -14.07 -32.74
CA ALA A 293 1.71 -13.78 -34.09
C ALA A 293 0.93 -12.62 -34.74
N ILE A 294 -0.38 -12.52 -34.50
CA ILE A 294 -1.21 -11.42 -34.98
C ILE A 294 -0.83 -10.11 -34.28
N ILE A 295 -0.70 -10.12 -32.95
CA ILE A 295 -0.36 -8.91 -32.17
C ILE A 295 1.03 -8.38 -32.58
N LYS A 296 1.97 -9.25 -32.95
CA LYS A 296 3.29 -8.86 -33.50
C LYS A 296 3.25 -8.16 -34.85
N THR A 297 2.12 -8.04 -35.51
CA THR A 297 2.02 -7.34 -36.79
C THR A 297 1.96 -5.83 -36.70
N ARG A 298 1.62 -5.29 -35.52
CA ARG A 298 1.49 -3.84 -35.30
C ARG A 298 2.20 -3.43 -34.01
N THR A 299 2.42 -2.11 -33.84
CA THR A 299 2.91 -1.55 -32.58
C THR A 299 1.85 -1.59 -31.48
N ARG A 300 2.29 -1.45 -30.20
CA ARG A 300 1.39 -1.42 -29.06
C ARG A 300 0.33 -0.32 -29.17
N ASP A 301 0.72 0.86 -29.64
CA ASP A 301 -0.19 2.00 -29.71
C ASP A 301 -1.19 1.84 -30.87
N GLU A 302 -0.78 1.33 -32.03
CA GLU A 302 -1.71 1.00 -33.13
C GLU A 302 -2.76 -0.04 -32.69
N TRP A 303 -2.34 -1.09 -31.96
CA TRP A 303 -3.29 -2.08 -31.43
C TRP A 303 -4.22 -1.47 -30.38
N TYR A 304 -3.68 -0.69 -29.45
CA TYR A 304 -4.48 -0.07 -28.39
C TYR A 304 -5.59 0.81 -28.96
N GLU A 305 -5.27 1.70 -29.92
CA GLU A 305 -6.26 2.56 -30.54
C GLU A 305 -7.36 1.78 -31.29
N LEU A 306 -6.98 0.72 -31.99
CA LEU A 306 -7.93 -0.14 -32.71
C LEU A 306 -8.85 -0.86 -31.73
N LEU A 307 -8.28 -1.49 -30.70
CA LEU A 307 -9.01 -2.35 -29.79
C LEU A 307 -9.91 -1.56 -28.82
N VAL A 308 -9.48 -0.37 -28.36
CA VAL A 308 -10.34 0.52 -27.57
C VAL A 308 -11.56 0.97 -28.36
N LYS A 309 -11.40 1.32 -29.66
CA LYS A 309 -12.52 1.69 -30.53
C LYS A 309 -13.50 0.53 -30.76
N ALA A 310 -13.00 -0.70 -30.66
CA ALA A 310 -13.80 -1.92 -30.81
C ALA A 310 -14.42 -2.40 -29.48
N ASP A 311 -14.35 -1.61 -28.41
CA ASP A 311 -14.86 -1.96 -27.07
C ASP A 311 -14.27 -3.27 -26.54
N VAL A 312 -12.94 -3.38 -26.59
CA VAL A 312 -12.15 -4.53 -26.10
C VAL A 312 -11.46 -4.16 -24.78
N CYS A 313 -11.47 -5.05 -23.80
CA CYS A 313 -10.66 -4.92 -22.61
C CYS A 313 -9.17 -5.07 -22.95
N VAL A 314 -8.50 -3.96 -23.20
CA VAL A 314 -7.11 -3.88 -23.60
C VAL A 314 -6.36 -2.85 -22.74
N GLY A 315 -5.09 -3.14 -22.40
CA GLY A 315 -4.25 -2.23 -21.64
C GLY A 315 -2.82 -2.19 -22.18
N LYS A 316 -2.21 -1.01 -22.17
CA LYS A 316 -0.77 -0.86 -22.43
C LYS A 316 -0.01 -1.20 -21.13
N VAL A 317 1.01 -2.05 -21.20
CA VAL A 317 1.94 -2.19 -20.08
C VAL A 317 2.89 -1.02 -20.15
N TYR A 318 2.71 -0.07 -19.23
CA TYR A 318 3.49 1.17 -19.16
C TYR A 318 4.78 1.00 -18.38
N ASP A 319 5.80 1.75 -18.78
CA ASP A 319 6.88 2.15 -17.90
C ASP A 319 6.50 3.37 -17.03
N PRO A 320 7.32 3.75 -16.01
CA PRO A 320 7.01 4.92 -15.17
C PRO A 320 6.91 6.24 -15.95
N GLN A 321 7.70 6.45 -17.02
CA GLN A 321 7.66 7.66 -17.84
C GLN A 321 6.35 7.75 -18.62
N GLU A 322 5.88 6.64 -19.15
CA GLU A 322 4.60 6.55 -19.85
C GLU A 322 3.43 6.79 -18.88
N MET A 323 3.49 6.21 -17.68
CA MET A 323 2.44 6.38 -16.65
C MET A 323 2.28 7.85 -16.24
N VAL A 324 3.37 8.58 -15.96
CA VAL A 324 3.28 9.99 -15.55
C VAL A 324 2.80 10.92 -16.68
N SER A 325 2.87 10.47 -17.94
CA SER A 325 2.43 11.20 -19.12
C SER A 325 1.02 10.84 -19.57
N ASP A 326 0.40 9.81 -18.97
CA ASP A 326 -0.91 9.32 -19.37
C ASP A 326 -2.03 10.35 -19.09
N PRO A 327 -2.91 10.66 -20.08
CA PRO A 327 -3.98 11.64 -19.92
C PRO A 327 -4.96 11.31 -18.78
N GLN A 328 -5.30 10.02 -18.56
CA GLN A 328 -6.23 9.62 -17.50
C GLN A 328 -5.58 9.77 -16.12
N VAL A 329 -4.30 9.39 -15.99
CA VAL A 329 -3.51 9.58 -14.76
C VAL A 329 -3.45 11.06 -14.38
N ASN A 330 -3.18 11.93 -15.36
CA ASN A 330 -3.11 13.38 -15.16
C ASN A 330 -4.48 14.00 -14.87
N HIS A 331 -5.53 13.62 -15.60
CA HIS A 331 -6.91 14.05 -15.34
C HIS A 331 -7.34 13.71 -13.90
N ARG A 332 -6.99 12.53 -13.43
CA ARG A 332 -7.25 12.07 -12.06
C ARG A 332 -6.32 12.68 -11.02
N LYS A 333 -5.37 13.53 -11.43
CA LYS A 333 -4.36 14.15 -10.56
C LYS A 333 -3.63 13.11 -9.71
N MET A 334 -3.23 12.00 -10.34
CA MET A 334 -2.48 10.95 -9.65
C MET A 334 -0.97 11.21 -9.64
N VAL A 335 -0.53 12.25 -10.35
CA VAL A 335 0.81 12.84 -10.25
C VAL A 335 0.60 14.34 -9.99
N VAL A 336 1.20 14.85 -8.92
CA VAL A 336 1.08 16.25 -8.50
C VAL A 336 2.45 16.78 -8.08
N ASP A 337 2.67 18.08 -8.21
CA ASP A 337 3.85 18.75 -7.70
C ASP A 337 3.46 19.56 -6.45
N VAL A 338 4.27 19.49 -5.39
CA VAL A 338 4.16 20.33 -4.18
C VAL A 338 5.44 21.13 -3.98
N GLU A 339 5.31 22.34 -3.47
CA GLU A 339 6.48 23.18 -3.17
C GLU A 339 7.12 22.73 -1.85
N HIS A 340 8.45 22.53 -1.87
CA HIS A 340 9.27 22.28 -0.70
C HIS A 340 10.16 23.50 -0.45
N PRO A 341 10.23 24.05 0.78
CA PRO A 341 10.97 25.30 1.05
C PRO A 341 12.45 25.28 0.62
N LYS A 342 13.10 24.11 0.76
CA LYS A 342 14.53 23.94 0.47
C LYS A 342 14.80 23.42 -0.96
N PHE A 343 13.89 22.59 -1.52
CA PHE A 343 14.17 21.83 -2.74
C PHE A 343 13.28 22.22 -3.94
N GLY A 344 12.40 23.22 -3.78
CA GLY A 344 11.49 23.64 -4.83
C GLY A 344 10.41 22.59 -5.10
N LYS A 345 10.09 22.34 -6.36
CA LYS A 345 9.04 21.37 -6.74
C LYS A 345 9.44 19.94 -6.46
N VAL A 346 8.66 19.28 -5.62
CA VAL A 346 8.76 17.84 -5.31
C VAL A 346 7.54 17.14 -5.88
N ARG A 347 7.78 16.21 -6.82
CA ARG A 347 6.71 15.43 -7.44
C ARG A 347 6.25 14.34 -6.50
N GLN A 348 4.91 14.19 -6.38
CA GLN A 348 4.24 13.26 -5.48
C GLN A 348 3.18 12.47 -6.23
N PHE A 349 2.82 11.30 -5.69
CA PHE A 349 1.58 10.64 -6.12
C PHE A 349 0.37 11.35 -5.53
N GLY A 350 -0.72 11.43 -6.30
CA GLY A 350 -1.96 12.04 -5.86
C GLY A 350 -2.73 11.18 -4.85
N VAL A 351 -3.74 11.77 -4.24
CA VAL A 351 -4.63 11.07 -3.32
C VAL A 351 -5.57 10.16 -4.13
N ALA A 352 -5.58 8.86 -3.82
CA ALA A 352 -6.37 7.87 -4.56
C ALA A 352 -7.88 7.96 -4.25
N ILE A 353 -8.25 8.22 -2.99
CA ILE A 353 -9.64 8.33 -2.54
C ILE A 353 -10.16 9.74 -2.88
N LYS A 354 -11.22 9.82 -3.67
CA LYS A 354 -11.84 11.07 -4.09
C LYS A 354 -13.20 11.23 -3.40
N LEU A 355 -13.24 11.97 -2.28
CA LEU A 355 -14.49 12.35 -1.61
C LEU A 355 -15.03 13.64 -2.24
N SER A 356 -16.34 13.72 -2.49
CA SER A 356 -16.98 14.86 -3.15
C SER A 356 -16.92 16.14 -2.31
N ASP A 357 -17.20 16.02 -1.01
CA ASP A 357 -17.38 17.17 -0.12
C ASP A 357 -16.18 17.43 0.80
N THR A 358 -15.42 16.39 1.11
CA THR A 358 -14.24 16.45 1.99
C THR A 358 -13.01 15.83 1.31
N PRO A 359 -12.58 16.36 0.15
CA PRO A 359 -11.50 15.75 -0.63
C PRO A 359 -10.18 15.76 0.11
N GLY A 360 -9.46 14.64 0.02
CA GLY A 360 -8.07 14.57 0.47
C GLY A 360 -7.14 15.40 -0.43
N THR A 361 -6.05 15.92 0.14
CA THR A 361 -5.09 16.78 -0.56
C THR A 361 -3.66 16.46 -0.19
N VAL A 362 -2.74 16.55 -1.17
CA VAL A 362 -1.30 16.57 -0.92
C VAL A 362 -0.91 18.04 -0.69
N ARG A 363 -0.59 18.40 0.55
CA ARG A 363 -0.30 19.78 0.97
C ARG A 363 1.19 20.07 1.07
N THR A 364 1.95 19.12 1.62
CA THR A 364 3.39 19.24 1.86
C THR A 364 4.13 17.99 1.39
N ALA A 365 5.39 18.14 1.02
CA ALA A 365 6.31 17.02 0.88
C ALA A 365 6.65 16.41 2.25
N ALA A 366 7.44 15.33 2.27
CA ALA A 366 7.92 14.74 3.50
C ALA A 366 8.79 15.74 4.30
N PRO A 367 8.62 15.85 5.63
CA PRO A 367 9.46 16.70 6.47
C PRO A 367 10.87 16.11 6.58
N VAL A 368 11.83 16.96 6.91
CA VAL A 368 13.14 16.50 7.38
C VAL A 368 12.98 15.92 8.79
N SER A 369 13.78 14.90 9.14
CA SER A 369 13.73 14.29 10.48
C SER A 369 13.92 15.35 11.57
N GLY A 370 13.03 15.34 12.56
CA GLY A 370 13.06 16.29 13.67
C GLY A 370 12.64 17.72 13.36
N GLU A 371 12.24 18.04 12.13
CA GLU A 371 11.92 19.43 11.69
C GLU A 371 10.98 20.18 12.62
N HIS A 372 10.05 19.48 13.29
CA HIS A 372 9.04 20.10 14.13
C HIS A 372 9.27 19.85 15.64
N THR A 373 10.43 19.32 16.05
CA THR A 373 10.72 18.93 17.43
C THR A 373 10.50 20.10 18.41
N GLU A 374 11.11 21.26 18.16
CA GLU A 374 10.98 22.43 19.05
C GLU A 374 9.55 22.97 19.11
N GLN A 375 8.87 23.02 17.98
CA GLN A 375 7.48 23.46 17.91
C GLN A 375 6.58 22.56 18.77
N VAL A 376 6.74 21.23 18.63
CA VAL A 376 5.93 20.26 19.41
C VAL A 376 6.20 20.38 20.90
N LEU A 377 7.46 20.48 21.32
CA LEU A 377 7.82 20.63 22.73
C LEU A 377 7.29 21.94 23.32
N SER A 378 7.34 23.04 22.57
CA SER A 378 6.77 24.31 22.99
C SER A 378 5.25 24.23 23.21
N THR A 379 4.51 23.46 22.38
CA THR A 379 3.06 23.22 22.60
C THR A 379 2.76 22.37 23.83
N LEU A 380 3.74 21.62 24.32
CA LEU A 380 3.67 20.92 25.60
C LEU A 380 4.04 21.82 26.78
N GLY A 381 4.43 23.08 26.56
CA GLY A 381 4.76 24.06 27.57
C GLY A 381 6.21 24.00 28.08
N LEU A 382 7.12 23.34 27.36
CA LEU A 382 8.53 23.33 27.70
C LEU A 382 9.18 24.67 27.33
N SER A 383 10.01 25.19 28.24
CA SER A 383 10.83 26.39 28.00
C SER A 383 12.00 26.08 27.04
N ARG A 384 12.60 27.15 26.49
CA ARG A 384 13.79 27.01 25.65
C ARG A 384 14.96 26.37 26.39
N GLU A 385 15.11 26.63 27.71
CA GLU A 385 16.16 26.04 28.53
C GLU A 385 15.95 24.53 28.72
N GLU A 386 14.70 24.10 28.98
CA GLU A 386 14.35 22.69 29.10
C GLU A 386 14.60 21.95 27.74
N ILE A 387 14.22 22.55 26.62
CA ILE A 387 14.48 22.00 25.28
C ILE A 387 15.98 21.87 25.02
N ALA A 388 16.78 22.91 25.35
CA ALA A 388 18.22 22.86 25.23
C ALA A 388 18.84 21.74 26.10
N GLY A 389 18.32 21.58 27.32
CA GLY A 389 18.72 20.50 28.22
C GLY A 389 18.44 19.10 27.67
N LEU A 390 17.28 18.89 27.04
CA LEU A 390 16.92 17.62 26.38
C LEU A 390 17.85 17.34 25.19
N ARG A 391 18.22 18.38 24.42
CA ARG A 391 19.15 18.25 23.30
C ARG A 391 20.55 17.88 23.78
N ALA A 392 21.04 18.53 24.84
CA ALA A 392 22.34 18.21 25.45
C ALA A 392 22.42 16.75 25.96
N LYS A 393 21.31 16.20 26.44
CA LYS A 393 21.18 14.80 26.86
C LYS A 393 20.92 13.84 25.69
N ARG A 394 20.83 14.30 24.45
CA ARG A 394 20.47 13.50 23.27
C ARG A 394 19.12 12.79 23.39
N VAL A 395 18.18 13.40 24.11
CA VAL A 395 16.78 12.94 24.16
C VAL A 395 16.03 13.39 22.91
N ILE A 396 16.42 14.51 22.36
CA ILE A 396 15.91 15.09 21.09
C ILE A 396 17.09 15.53 20.21
N GLU A 397 16.78 15.84 18.98
CA GLU A 397 17.71 16.41 18.00
C GLU A 397 17.32 17.82 17.62
#